data_f3ff9854dd76e66d26118907fc685b12
#
_entry.id   f3ff9854dd76e66d26118907fc685b12
#
_cell.length_a   1.000
_cell.length_b   1.000
_cell.length_c   1.000
_cell.angle_alpha   90.00
_cell.angle_beta   90.00
_cell.angle_gamma   90.00
#
_symmetry.space_group_name_H-M   'P 1'
#
loop_
_entity.id
_entity.type
_entity.pdbx_description
1 polymer ?
#
loop_
_entity_poly.entity_id
_entity_poly.type
_entity_poly.pdbx_seq_one_letter_code
_entity_poly.pdbx_strand_id
1 'polypeptide(L)'
;MKFTICHDTIKKTLAIPRAALQLSGLEDAERLTLHTEYGCIVLTRQEPSAAELLSAVHLLHDRAVHFITLLALKSHGAKELPHSKLRNPLQRYDSAYLFMLEHCGVELDRLGCLLSQEANKHG
;
A
#
# COMPACT_ATOMS: atom_id res chain seq x y z
N MET A 1 -13.63 -8.63 2.12
CA MET A 1 -14.53 -8.19 1.05
C MET A 1 -14.01 -6.89 0.44
N LYS A 2 -14.18 -6.71 -0.85
CA LYS A 2 -13.69 -5.53 -1.57
C LYS A 2 -14.84 -4.60 -1.93
N PHE A 3 -14.69 -3.32 -1.63
CA PHE A 3 -15.63 -2.27 -2.05
C PHE A 3 -14.93 -1.32 -3.01
N THR A 4 -15.63 -0.92 -4.05
CA THR A 4 -15.17 0.17 -4.91
C THR A 4 -16.02 1.39 -4.59
N ILE A 5 -15.36 2.48 -4.24
CA ILE A 5 -16.03 3.71 -3.83
C ILE A 5 -15.61 4.87 -4.74
N CYS A 6 -16.52 5.83 -4.92
CA CYS A 6 -16.24 7.04 -5.66
C CYS A 6 -15.92 8.17 -4.68
N HIS A 7 -14.82 8.87 -4.93
CA HIS A 7 -14.39 9.98 -4.10
C HIS A 7 -14.77 11.31 -4.76
N ASP A 8 -15.57 12.11 -4.06
CA ASP A 8 -15.85 13.49 -4.48
C ASP A 8 -14.66 14.37 -4.07
N THR A 9 -13.79 14.66 -5.02
CA THR A 9 -12.56 15.43 -4.78
C THR A 9 -12.84 16.89 -4.41
N ILE A 10 -14.03 17.40 -4.71
CA ILE A 10 -14.42 18.78 -4.39
C ILE A 10 -14.71 18.92 -2.89
N LYS A 11 -15.42 17.97 -2.31
CA LYS A 11 -15.77 17.97 -0.89
C LYS A 11 -14.60 17.66 0.03
N LYS A 12 -13.50 17.09 -0.47
CA LYS A 12 -12.30 16.70 0.29
C LYS A 12 -12.58 15.72 1.44
N THR A 13 -13.72 15.05 1.42
CA THR A 13 -14.08 14.02 2.37
C THR A 13 -14.43 12.74 1.65
N LEU A 14 -14.22 11.63 2.33
CA LEU A 14 -14.49 10.29 1.80
C LEU A 14 -15.50 9.60 2.70
N ALA A 15 -16.64 9.24 2.15
CA ALA A 15 -17.64 8.47 2.88
C ALA A 15 -17.35 6.98 2.75
N ILE A 16 -17.34 6.29 3.90
CA ILE A 16 -17.21 4.83 3.92
C ILE A 16 -18.61 4.23 3.85
N PRO A 17 -18.87 3.27 2.92
CA PRO A 17 -20.18 2.64 2.83
C PRO A 17 -20.59 2.00 4.16
N ARG A 18 -21.85 2.15 4.52
CA ARG A 18 -22.39 1.56 5.75
C ARG A 18 -22.19 0.04 5.80
N ALA A 19 -22.35 -0.63 4.66
CA ALA A 19 -22.12 -2.07 4.57
C ALA A 19 -20.69 -2.46 4.94
N ALA A 20 -19.70 -1.65 4.55
CA ALA A 20 -18.29 -1.87 4.92
C ALA A 20 -18.09 -1.74 6.43
N LEU A 21 -18.71 -0.73 7.05
CA LEU A 21 -18.65 -0.55 8.50
C LEU A 21 -19.31 -1.71 9.25
N GLN A 22 -20.46 -2.20 8.74
CA GLN A 22 -21.15 -3.33 9.34
C GLN A 22 -20.35 -4.62 9.25
N LEU A 23 -19.80 -4.93 8.06
CA LEU A 23 -19.03 -6.15 7.83
C LEU A 23 -17.71 -6.16 8.61
N SER A 24 -17.11 -5.00 8.82
CA SER A 24 -15.87 -4.88 9.59
C SER A 24 -16.09 -4.81 11.10
N GLY A 25 -17.35 -4.68 11.54
CA GLY A 25 -17.69 -4.51 12.96
C GLY A 25 -17.33 -3.14 13.52
N LEU A 26 -17.06 -2.17 12.67
CA LEU A 26 -16.65 -0.83 13.09
C LEU A 26 -17.81 0.16 13.17
N GLU A 27 -19.05 -0.27 12.88
CA GLU A 27 -20.21 0.63 12.83
C GLU A 27 -20.46 1.37 14.14
N ASP A 28 -20.21 0.73 15.28
CA ASP A 28 -20.43 1.29 16.61
C ASP A 28 -19.19 1.96 17.22
N ALA A 29 -18.07 1.98 16.51
CA ALA A 29 -16.85 2.55 17.01
C ALA A 29 -16.87 4.07 16.91
N GLU A 30 -16.80 4.76 18.07
CA GLU A 30 -16.76 6.23 18.10
C GLU A 30 -15.40 6.78 17.72
N ARG A 31 -14.32 6.04 18.01
CA ARG A 31 -12.96 6.45 17.72
C ARG A 31 -12.24 5.38 16.92
N LEU A 32 -11.67 5.80 15.82
CA LEU A 32 -10.91 4.95 14.91
C LEU A 32 -9.51 5.53 14.75
N THR A 33 -8.54 4.64 14.55
CA THR A 33 -7.19 5.03 14.20
C THR A 33 -6.99 4.87 12.70
N LEU A 34 -6.48 5.91 12.08
CA LEU A 34 -6.24 5.95 10.66
C LEU A 34 -4.73 6.00 10.43
N HIS A 35 -4.21 4.96 9.79
CA HIS A 35 -2.80 4.85 9.42
C HIS A 35 -2.66 5.22 7.96
N THR A 36 -1.75 6.13 7.64
CA THR A 36 -1.58 6.61 6.28
C THR A 36 -0.17 6.32 5.78
N GLU A 37 -0.10 5.88 4.55
CA GLU A 37 1.14 5.73 3.79
C GLU A 37 0.83 6.21 2.37
N TYR A 38 1.85 6.47 1.58
CA TYR A 38 1.63 6.91 0.21
C TYR A 38 0.80 5.89 -0.57
N GLY A 39 -0.35 6.32 -1.05
CA GLY A 39 -1.24 5.49 -1.86
C GLY A 39 -2.19 4.60 -1.08
N CYS A 40 -2.15 4.59 0.27
CA CYS A 40 -3.06 3.75 1.03
C CYS A 40 -3.41 4.32 2.41
N ILE A 41 -4.54 3.87 2.92
CA ILE A 41 -5.01 4.18 4.26
C ILE A 41 -5.49 2.89 4.91
N VAL A 42 -5.10 2.66 6.15
CA VAL A 42 -5.60 1.55 6.96
C VAL A 42 -6.35 2.11 8.16
N LEU A 43 -7.58 1.65 8.32
CA LEU A 43 -8.47 2.11 9.39
C LEU A 43 -8.73 0.98 10.36
N THR A 44 -8.47 1.21 11.64
CA THR A 44 -8.69 0.24 12.70
C THR A 44 -9.44 0.87 13.87
N ARG A 45 -10.00 0.03 14.75
CA ARG A 45 -10.48 0.48 16.06
C ARG A 45 -9.28 1.04 16.85
N GLN A 46 -9.50 2.01 17.69
CA GLN A 46 -8.41 2.64 18.46
C GLN A 46 -7.65 1.63 19.32
N GLU A 47 -8.39 0.72 19.98
CA GLU A 47 -7.81 -0.37 20.75
C GLU A 47 -8.37 -1.69 20.22
N PRO A 48 -7.73 -2.27 19.17
CA PRO A 48 -8.27 -3.49 18.59
C PRO A 48 -8.16 -4.69 19.55
N SER A 49 -9.16 -5.55 19.52
CA SER A 49 -9.11 -6.83 20.24
C SER A 49 -8.12 -7.78 19.57
N ALA A 50 -7.77 -8.86 20.27
CA ALA A 50 -6.89 -9.90 19.69
C ALA A 50 -7.50 -10.50 18.42
N ALA A 51 -8.81 -10.72 18.37
CA ALA A 51 -9.49 -11.23 17.19
C ALA A 51 -9.42 -10.21 16.04
N GLU A 52 -9.61 -8.94 16.32
CA GLU A 52 -9.49 -7.87 15.33
C GLU A 52 -8.07 -7.76 14.79
N LEU A 53 -7.06 -7.85 15.68
CA LEU A 53 -5.66 -7.84 15.27
C LEU A 53 -5.33 -9.02 14.37
N LEU A 54 -5.80 -10.22 14.73
CA LEU A 54 -5.58 -11.42 13.91
C LEU A 54 -6.19 -11.27 12.52
N SER A 55 -7.43 -10.77 12.45
CA SER A 55 -8.11 -10.53 11.17
C SER A 55 -7.41 -9.45 10.34
N ALA A 56 -6.94 -8.38 10.99
CA ALA A 56 -6.22 -7.31 10.32
C ALA A 56 -4.90 -7.82 9.73
N VAL A 57 -4.13 -8.58 10.51
CA VAL A 57 -2.87 -9.18 10.02
C VAL A 57 -3.13 -10.10 8.84
N HIS A 58 -4.19 -10.91 8.89
CA HIS A 58 -4.56 -11.80 7.78
C HIS A 58 -4.89 -11.01 6.51
N LEU A 59 -5.72 -9.97 6.62
CA LEU A 59 -6.08 -9.12 5.48
C LEU A 59 -4.86 -8.41 4.90
N LEU A 60 -4.02 -7.82 5.77
CA LEU A 60 -2.81 -7.12 5.33
C LEU A 60 -1.82 -8.07 4.66
N HIS A 61 -1.71 -9.30 5.17
CA HIS A 61 -0.86 -10.33 4.56
C HIS A 61 -1.37 -10.68 3.15
N ASP A 62 -2.66 -10.95 2.98
CA ASP A 62 -3.24 -11.26 1.67
C ASP A 62 -3.05 -10.11 0.69
N ARG A 63 -3.25 -8.87 1.14
CA ARG A 63 -3.06 -7.70 0.30
C ARG A 63 -1.61 -7.48 -0.03
N ALA A 64 -0.70 -7.73 0.93
CA ALA A 64 0.74 -7.60 0.71
C ALA A 64 1.22 -8.58 -0.37
N VAL A 65 0.79 -9.84 -0.31
CA VAL A 65 1.15 -10.84 -1.34
C VAL A 65 0.68 -10.38 -2.71
N HIS A 66 -0.57 -9.93 -2.82
CA HIS A 66 -1.13 -9.43 -4.08
C HIS A 66 -0.36 -8.21 -4.60
N PHE A 67 -0.08 -7.24 -3.72
CA PHE A 67 0.63 -6.01 -4.11
C PHE A 67 2.09 -6.28 -4.48
N ILE A 68 2.75 -7.19 -3.79
CA ILE A 68 4.12 -7.60 -4.14
C ILE A 68 4.14 -8.25 -5.53
N THR A 69 3.15 -9.08 -5.85
CA THR A 69 3.02 -9.68 -7.18
C THR A 69 2.86 -8.61 -8.26
N LEU A 70 1.97 -7.63 -8.03
CA LEU A 70 1.80 -6.52 -8.97
C LEU A 70 3.08 -5.70 -9.11
N LEU A 71 3.77 -5.45 -8.01
CA LEU A 71 5.03 -4.70 -8.00
C LEU A 71 6.10 -5.43 -8.80
N ALA A 72 6.23 -6.75 -8.63
CA ALA A 72 7.16 -7.56 -9.39
C ALA A 72 6.85 -7.50 -10.89
N LEU A 73 5.58 -7.64 -11.28
CA LEU A 73 5.17 -7.56 -12.68
C LEU A 73 5.47 -6.19 -13.29
N LYS A 74 5.20 -5.12 -12.57
CA LYS A 74 5.49 -3.75 -13.04
C LYS A 74 6.99 -3.50 -13.17
N SER A 75 7.79 -3.98 -12.21
CA SER A 75 9.24 -3.78 -12.24
C SER A 75 9.90 -4.53 -13.39
N HIS A 76 9.41 -5.73 -13.73
CA HIS A 76 9.92 -6.49 -14.88
C HIS A 76 9.70 -5.76 -16.21
N GLY A 77 8.65 -4.96 -16.32
CA GLY A 77 8.35 -4.18 -17.52
C GLY A 77 9.07 -2.83 -17.59
N ALA A 78 9.81 -2.45 -16.58
CA ALA A 78 10.48 -1.15 -16.53
C ALA A 78 11.74 -1.15 -17.40
N LYS A 79 11.97 -0.02 -18.09
CA LYS A 79 13.20 0.17 -18.86
C LYS A 79 14.34 0.53 -17.91
N GLU A 80 15.52 -0.07 -18.15
CA GLU A 80 16.72 0.31 -17.40
C GLU A 80 17.15 1.72 -17.76
N LEU A 81 17.46 2.53 -16.76
CA LEU A 81 18.04 3.86 -16.93
C LEU A 81 19.54 3.80 -16.63
N PRO A 82 20.35 4.69 -17.28
CA PRO A 82 21.78 4.80 -16.96
C PRO A 82 21.97 5.11 -15.47
N HIS A 83 22.89 4.41 -14.82
CA HIS A 83 23.18 4.54 -13.40
C HIS A 83 23.47 5.98 -12.93
N SER A 84 24.01 6.82 -13.81
CA SER A 84 24.36 8.19 -13.50
C SER A 84 23.16 9.13 -13.28
N LYS A 85 21.94 8.70 -13.63
CA LYS A 85 20.72 9.50 -13.49
C LYS A 85 19.79 8.99 -12.40
N LEU A 86 20.18 7.94 -11.66
CA LEU A 86 19.36 7.32 -10.66
C LEU A 86 19.59 7.98 -9.30
N ARG A 87 18.62 8.77 -8.84
CA ARG A 87 18.40 8.90 -7.43
C ARG A 87 17.87 7.55 -6.97
N ASN A 88 18.47 6.98 -5.93
CA ASN A 88 17.99 5.71 -5.41
C ASN A 88 16.74 5.94 -4.54
N PRO A 89 15.52 5.87 -5.09
CA PRO A 89 14.30 6.13 -4.31
C PRO A 89 14.05 5.04 -3.27
N LEU A 90 14.78 3.93 -3.32
CA LEU A 90 14.65 2.83 -2.38
C LEU A 90 15.45 3.07 -1.08
N GLN A 91 16.29 4.11 -1.01
CA GLN A 91 17.06 4.40 0.20
C GLN A 91 16.22 4.70 1.43
N ARG A 92 14.98 5.15 1.25
CA ARG A 92 14.05 5.42 2.37
C ARG A 92 13.58 4.16 3.09
N TYR A 93 13.76 2.99 2.50
CA TYR A 93 13.33 1.71 3.07
C TYR A 93 14.52 0.98 3.69
N ASP A 94 14.28 0.24 4.78
CA ASP A 94 15.36 -0.50 5.40
C ASP A 94 15.78 -1.71 4.57
N SER A 95 16.99 -2.19 4.82
CA SER A 95 17.58 -3.28 4.04
C SER A 95 16.84 -4.61 4.21
N ALA A 96 16.25 -4.86 5.38
CA ALA A 96 15.50 -6.09 5.63
C ALA A 96 14.21 -6.12 4.77
N TYR A 97 13.53 -4.98 4.66
CA TYR A 97 12.35 -4.84 3.82
C TYR A 97 12.69 -5.05 2.34
N LEU A 98 13.76 -4.41 1.86
CA LEU A 98 14.20 -4.55 0.48
C LEU A 98 14.65 -5.98 0.18
N PHE A 99 15.33 -6.63 1.10
CA PHE A 99 15.72 -8.03 0.97
C PHE A 99 14.48 -8.94 0.83
N MET A 100 13.45 -8.69 1.63
CA MET A 100 12.19 -9.43 1.55
C MET A 100 11.54 -9.28 0.18
N LEU A 101 11.47 -8.05 -0.36
CA LEU A 101 10.92 -7.82 -1.69
C LEU A 101 11.70 -8.56 -2.77
N GLU A 102 13.02 -8.49 -2.71
CA GLU A 102 13.89 -9.19 -3.67
C GLU A 102 13.69 -10.70 -3.60
N HIS A 103 13.57 -11.24 -2.38
CA HIS A 103 13.32 -12.65 -2.16
C HIS A 103 11.95 -13.09 -2.70
N CYS A 104 10.98 -12.20 -2.74
CA CYS A 104 9.64 -12.43 -3.29
C CYS A 104 9.56 -12.22 -4.81
N GLY A 105 10.68 -11.97 -5.47
CA GLY A 105 10.74 -11.85 -6.92
C GLY A 105 10.70 -10.44 -7.49
N VAL A 106 10.83 -9.41 -6.64
CA VAL A 106 10.91 -8.02 -7.10
C VAL A 106 12.37 -7.71 -7.47
N GLU A 107 12.60 -7.27 -8.69
CA GLU A 107 13.92 -6.82 -9.13
C GLU A 107 14.13 -5.38 -8.68
N LEU A 108 14.97 -5.16 -7.66
CA LEU A 108 15.16 -3.85 -7.03
C LEU A 108 15.71 -2.80 -7.99
N ASP A 109 16.63 -3.18 -8.87
CA ASP A 109 17.20 -2.24 -9.84
C ASP A 109 16.12 -1.70 -10.80
N ARG A 110 15.30 -2.58 -11.31
CA ARG A 110 14.18 -2.22 -12.20
C ARG A 110 13.11 -1.45 -11.46
N LEU A 111 12.84 -1.82 -10.20
CA LEU A 111 11.92 -1.08 -9.36
C LEU A 111 12.41 0.35 -9.14
N GLY A 112 13.70 0.53 -8.84
CA GLY A 112 14.30 1.87 -8.71
C GLY A 112 14.14 2.70 -9.98
N CYS A 113 14.35 2.09 -11.15
CA CYS A 113 14.15 2.74 -12.44
C CYS A 113 12.68 3.14 -12.65
N LEU A 114 11.75 2.23 -12.34
CA LEU A 114 10.31 2.48 -12.47
C LEU A 114 9.87 3.64 -11.58
N LEU A 115 10.31 3.66 -10.32
CA LEU A 115 9.98 4.73 -9.38
C LEU A 115 10.51 6.08 -9.86
N SER A 116 11.72 6.10 -10.41
CA SER A 116 12.30 7.32 -10.99
C SER A 116 11.51 7.81 -12.19
N GLN A 117 11.04 6.89 -13.04
CA GLN A 117 10.21 7.23 -14.20
C GLN A 117 8.86 7.79 -13.77
N GLU A 118 8.23 7.19 -12.77
CA GLU A 118 6.95 7.66 -12.24
C GLU A 118 7.07 9.05 -11.61
N ALA A 119 8.14 9.29 -10.87
CA ALA A 119 8.40 10.60 -10.28
C ALA A 119 8.58 11.69 -11.36
N ASN A 120 9.25 11.38 -12.46
CA ASN A 120 9.45 12.31 -13.57
C ASN A 120 8.14 12.62 -14.32
N LYS A 121 7.17 11.70 -14.33
CA LYS A 121 5.87 11.94 -14.96
C LYS A 121 4.98 12.85 -14.14
N HIS A 122 5.15 12.88 -12.83
CA HIS A 122 4.31 13.62 -11.89
C HIS A 122 4.99 14.87 -11.33
N GLY A 123 6.24 15.05 -11.70
CA GLY A 123 7.03 16.23 -11.28
C GLY A 123 6.89 17.40 -12.25
#